data_61c40308264ef75501cff153cefe9406
#
_entry.id   61c40308264ef75501cff153cefe9406
#
_cell.length_a   1.000
_cell.length_b   1.000
_cell.length_c   1.000
_cell.angle_alpha   90.00
_cell.angle_beta   90.00
_cell.angle_gamma   90.00
#
_symmetry.space_group_name_H-M   'P 1'
#
loop_
_entity.id
_entity.type
_entity.pdbx_description
1 polymer ?
#
loop_
_entity_poly.entity_id
_entity_poly.type
_entity_poly.pdbx_seq_one_letter_code
_entity_poly.pdbx_strand_id
1 'polypeptide(L)'
;KFLLKTETTTVLVDCGLFQGYKWLRERNWQTLPLDIDKLDAVLLTHAHLDHSGYIPVLYERGFRGPVFTHHATKALCQILLADSGHIQEEDAKYYSKHKLGKHAHPEPLYDRQTAEASMRLFQSVEFDEQIEVGDIRFYLQPAGHILGAASIIVEAEGKRIGFSGDVGRFDDVLMKPPRPFPELDLLLM
;
A
#
# COMPACT_ATOMS: atom_id res chain seq x y z
N LYS A 1 -1.31 -6.18 4.68
CA LYS A 1 -2.27 -5.12 5.10
C LYS A 1 -2.51 -5.27 6.59
N PHE A 2 -2.36 -4.19 7.36
CA PHE A 2 -2.67 -4.14 8.79
C PHE A 2 -3.60 -2.98 9.07
N LEU A 3 -4.70 -3.22 9.78
CA LEU A 3 -5.62 -2.17 10.22
C LEU A 3 -5.27 -1.80 11.66
N LEU A 4 -4.86 -0.55 11.86
CA LEU A 4 -4.66 0.04 13.18
C LEU A 4 -5.83 0.95 13.48
N LYS A 5 -6.40 0.77 14.67
CA LYS A 5 -7.59 1.50 15.09
C LYS A 5 -7.46 1.92 16.55
N THR A 6 -7.65 3.21 16.79
CA THR A 6 -7.84 3.80 18.11
C THR A 6 -9.33 4.06 18.36
N GLU A 7 -9.68 4.76 19.42
CA GLU A 7 -11.07 5.18 19.67
C GLU A 7 -11.58 6.15 18.59
N THR A 8 -10.71 6.98 18.01
CA THR A 8 -11.10 8.08 17.11
C THR A 8 -10.56 7.98 15.71
N THR A 9 -9.49 7.20 15.47
CA THR A 9 -8.75 7.18 14.19
C THR A 9 -8.56 5.76 13.68
N THR A 10 -8.71 5.58 12.39
CA THR A 10 -8.48 4.31 11.71
C THR A 10 -7.48 4.50 10.57
N VAL A 11 -6.34 3.82 10.60
CA VAL A 11 -5.36 3.83 9.51
C VAL A 11 -5.07 2.43 9.01
N LEU A 12 -4.80 2.33 7.71
CA LEU A 12 -4.40 1.09 7.07
C LEU A 12 -2.91 1.16 6.74
N VAL A 13 -2.12 0.22 7.25
CA VAL A 13 -0.71 0.08 6.88
C VAL A 13 -0.62 -0.94 5.76
N ASP A 14 -0.14 -0.47 4.62
CA ASP A 14 -0.12 -1.14 3.31
C ASP A 14 -1.51 -1.57 2.79
N CYS A 15 -1.68 -1.50 1.50
CA CYS A 15 -2.89 -1.91 0.82
C CYS A 15 -2.56 -2.59 -0.51
N GLY A 16 -1.97 -3.78 -0.44
CA GLY A 16 -1.48 -4.50 -1.60
C GLY A 16 -2.46 -5.52 -2.18
N LEU A 17 -2.09 -6.10 -3.30
CA LEU A 17 -2.78 -7.21 -3.92
C LEU A 17 -2.39 -8.53 -3.25
N PHE A 18 -3.34 -9.45 -3.12
CA PHE A 18 -3.02 -10.85 -2.88
C PHE A 18 -2.39 -11.45 -4.14
N GLN A 19 -1.24 -12.07 -3.97
CA GLN A 19 -0.49 -12.72 -5.05
C GLN A 19 -0.34 -14.23 -4.80
N GLY A 20 0.29 -14.95 -5.74
CA GLY A 20 0.57 -16.37 -5.62
C GLY A 20 -0.60 -17.27 -6.05
N TYR A 21 -1.04 -18.19 -5.20
CA TYR A 21 -2.07 -19.16 -5.56
C TYR A 21 -3.39 -18.53 -6.00
N LYS A 22 -4.09 -19.21 -6.91
CA LYS A 22 -5.35 -18.72 -7.48
C LYS A 22 -6.37 -18.32 -6.41
N TRP A 23 -6.56 -19.12 -5.38
CA TRP A 23 -7.51 -18.86 -4.30
C TRP A 23 -7.17 -17.60 -3.48
N LEU A 24 -5.86 -17.26 -3.37
CA LEU A 24 -5.42 -15.99 -2.77
C LEU A 24 -5.75 -14.83 -3.69
N ARG A 25 -5.40 -14.93 -4.98
CA ARG A 25 -5.67 -13.87 -5.96
C ARG A 25 -7.16 -13.56 -6.07
N GLU A 26 -8.04 -14.57 -5.98
CA GLU A 26 -9.50 -14.40 -6.00
C GLU A 26 -10.01 -13.53 -4.84
N ARG A 27 -9.25 -13.39 -3.74
CA ARG A 27 -9.57 -12.47 -2.65
C ARG A 27 -9.51 -10.99 -3.03
N ASN A 28 -8.80 -10.63 -4.09
CA ASN A 28 -8.74 -9.25 -4.56
C ASN A 28 -10.11 -8.72 -5.02
N TRP A 29 -11.01 -9.60 -5.44
CA TRP A 29 -12.38 -9.24 -5.83
C TRP A 29 -13.38 -9.26 -4.68
N GLN A 30 -12.97 -9.74 -3.50
CA GLN A 30 -13.82 -9.74 -2.31
C GLN A 30 -13.86 -8.35 -1.68
N THR A 31 -14.94 -8.07 -0.96
CA THR A 31 -15.04 -6.85 -0.16
C THR A 31 -14.03 -6.90 0.98
N LEU A 32 -13.26 -5.82 1.15
CA LEU A 32 -12.38 -5.69 2.31
C LEU A 32 -13.23 -5.64 3.59
N PRO A 33 -12.81 -6.31 4.67
CA PRO A 33 -13.51 -6.32 5.94
C PRO A 33 -13.23 -5.03 6.74
N LEU A 34 -13.39 -3.88 6.09
CA LEU A 34 -13.24 -2.57 6.70
C LEU A 34 -14.27 -1.59 6.12
N ASP A 35 -14.66 -0.63 6.94
CA ASP A 35 -15.52 0.47 6.55
C ASP A 35 -14.65 1.57 5.94
N ILE A 36 -14.75 1.73 4.62
CA ILE A 36 -13.91 2.68 3.86
C ILE A 36 -14.21 4.13 4.27
N ASP A 37 -15.47 4.44 4.61
CA ASP A 37 -15.88 5.78 5.01
C ASP A 37 -15.27 6.20 6.37
N LYS A 38 -14.81 5.21 7.17
CA LYS A 38 -14.13 5.43 8.45
C LYS A 38 -12.61 5.31 8.37
N LEU A 39 -12.07 5.13 7.18
CA LEU A 39 -10.64 5.05 6.97
C LEU A 39 -10.07 6.46 6.82
N ASP A 40 -9.27 6.90 7.79
CA ASP A 40 -8.69 8.25 7.82
C ASP A 40 -7.47 8.38 6.92
N ALA A 41 -6.61 7.35 6.88
CA ALA A 41 -5.41 7.36 6.05
C ALA A 41 -4.91 5.96 5.70
N VAL A 42 -4.07 5.90 4.66
CA VAL A 42 -3.21 4.75 4.35
C VAL A 42 -1.76 5.15 4.58
N LEU A 43 -1.00 4.33 5.28
CA LEU A 43 0.44 4.48 5.47
C LEU A 43 1.12 3.41 4.61
N LEU A 44 1.86 3.83 3.58
CA LEU A 44 2.44 2.90 2.61
C LEU A 44 3.95 2.77 2.82
N THR A 45 4.40 1.54 3.04
CA THR A 45 5.82 1.22 3.26
C THR A 45 6.65 1.35 1.99
N HIS A 46 6.21 0.76 0.88
CA HIS A 46 6.93 0.80 -0.40
C HIS A 46 6.02 0.46 -1.59
N ALA A 47 6.57 0.52 -2.81
CA ALA A 47 5.78 0.52 -4.03
C ALA A 47 5.41 -0.85 -4.59
N HIS A 48 5.92 -1.99 -4.08
CA HIS A 48 5.55 -3.30 -4.62
C HIS A 48 4.04 -3.53 -4.57
N LEU A 49 3.50 -4.26 -5.55
CA LEU A 49 2.06 -4.40 -5.74
C LEU A 49 1.37 -5.18 -4.61
N ASP A 50 2.07 -6.04 -3.91
CA ASP A 50 1.58 -6.73 -2.70
C ASP A 50 1.49 -5.80 -1.47
N HIS A 51 2.05 -4.57 -1.57
CA HIS A 51 1.93 -3.51 -0.57
C HIS A 51 1.08 -2.32 -1.05
N SER A 52 1.12 -1.96 -2.33
CA SER A 52 0.45 -0.77 -2.89
C SER A 52 -0.71 -1.07 -3.84
N GLY A 53 -0.73 -2.24 -4.48
CA GLY A 53 -1.52 -2.52 -5.69
C GLY A 53 -3.04 -2.53 -5.51
N TYR A 54 -3.57 -2.46 -4.29
CA TYR A 54 -5.01 -2.37 -4.04
C TYR A 54 -5.49 -0.92 -3.79
N ILE A 55 -4.57 0.06 -3.74
CA ILE A 55 -4.91 1.48 -3.53
C ILE A 55 -5.86 2.03 -4.61
N PRO A 56 -5.68 1.70 -5.92
CA PRO A 56 -6.64 2.11 -6.94
C PRO A 56 -8.06 1.60 -6.68
N VAL A 57 -8.20 0.37 -6.16
CA VAL A 57 -9.50 -0.21 -5.79
C VAL A 57 -10.11 0.53 -4.60
N LEU A 58 -9.32 0.91 -3.60
CA LEU A 58 -9.82 1.75 -2.50
C LEU A 58 -10.33 3.09 -3.01
N TYR A 59 -9.59 3.72 -3.92
CA TYR A 59 -10.00 4.96 -4.57
C TYR A 59 -11.33 4.81 -5.31
N GLU A 60 -11.48 3.77 -6.11
CA GLU A 60 -12.71 3.48 -6.86
C GLU A 60 -13.89 3.23 -5.92
N ARG A 61 -13.64 2.55 -4.79
CA ARG A 61 -14.65 2.27 -3.75
C ARG A 61 -14.99 3.46 -2.84
N GLY A 62 -14.44 4.65 -3.12
CA GLY A 62 -14.81 5.88 -2.42
C GLY A 62 -13.79 6.42 -1.42
N PHE A 63 -12.68 5.74 -1.16
CA PHE A 63 -11.63 6.31 -0.30
C PHE A 63 -11.11 7.63 -0.88
N ARG A 64 -11.03 8.65 -0.03
CA ARG A 64 -10.55 9.99 -0.39
C ARG A 64 -9.53 10.56 0.61
N GLY A 65 -9.19 9.79 1.64
CA GLY A 65 -8.14 10.15 2.60
C GLY A 65 -6.74 10.12 1.98
N PRO A 66 -5.73 10.62 2.68
CA PRO A 66 -4.35 10.62 2.22
C PRO A 66 -3.73 9.22 2.23
N VAL A 67 -2.82 8.98 1.28
CA VAL A 67 -1.87 7.87 1.25
C VAL A 67 -0.49 8.45 1.53
N PHE A 68 0.00 8.30 2.75
CA PHE A 68 1.31 8.81 3.15
C PHE A 68 2.41 7.81 2.79
N THR A 69 3.45 8.29 2.14
CA THR A 69 4.61 7.48 1.76
C THR A 69 5.81 8.36 1.43
N HIS A 70 6.99 7.78 1.36
CA HIS A 70 8.18 8.51 0.91
C HIS A 70 8.05 8.96 -0.56
N HIS A 71 8.61 10.14 -0.91
CA HIS A 71 8.48 10.71 -2.26
C HIS A 71 8.95 9.77 -3.38
N ALA A 72 10.02 9.00 -3.17
CA ALA A 72 10.50 8.03 -4.15
C ALA A 72 9.53 6.85 -4.32
N THR A 73 8.90 6.37 -3.25
CA THR A 73 7.83 5.36 -3.31
C THR A 73 6.63 5.89 -4.10
N LYS A 74 6.22 7.15 -3.89
CA LYS A 74 5.16 7.78 -4.69
C LYS A 74 5.51 7.80 -6.17
N ALA A 75 6.75 8.17 -6.54
CA ALA A 75 7.20 8.18 -7.92
C ALA A 75 7.18 6.78 -8.57
N LEU A 76 7.59 5.74 -7.84
CA LEU A 76 7.50 4.36 -8.30
C LEU A 76 6.04 3.90 -8.43
N CYS A 77 5.15 4.22 -7.47
CA CYS A 77 3.74 3.87 -7.54
C CYS A 77 3.06 4.47 -8.78
N GLN A 78 3.43 5.69 -9.18
CA GLN A 78 2.90 6.32 -10.38
C GLN A 78 3.14 5.49 -11.64
N ILE A 79 4.29 4.81 -11.71
CA ILE A 79 4.63 3.93 -12.83
C ILE A 79 3.97 2.56 -12.65
N LEU A 80 4.19 1.92 -11.50
CA LEU A 80 3.80 0.54 -11.25
C LEU A 80 2.28 0.34 -11.23
N LEU A 81 1.52 1.27 -10.62
CA LEU A 81 0.06 1.14 -10.55
C LEU A 81 -0.57 1.35 -11.93
N ALA A 82 -0.09 2.32 -12.71
CA ALA A 82 -0.57 2.56 -14.06
C ALA A 82 -0.28 1.38 -14.99
N ASP A 83 0.94 0.81 -14.90
CA ASP A 83 1.33 -0.38 -15.66
C ASP A 83 0.52 -1.60 -15.26
N SER A 84 0.31 -1.82 -13.95
CA SER A 84 -0.52 -2.91 -13.45
C SER A 84 -1.98 -2.80 -13.94
N GLY A 85 -2.56 -1.60 -13.97
CA GLY A 85 -3.89 -1.36 -14.53
C GLY A 85 -3.95 -1.72 -16.01
N HIS A 86 -2.97 -1.25 -16.79
CA HIS A 86 -2.86 -1.58 -18.22
C HIS A 86 -2.74 -3.09 -18.48
N ILE A 87 -1.88 -3.79 -17.74
CA ILE A 87 -1.73 -5.26 -17.88
C ILE A 87 -3.06 -5.96 -17.58
N GLN A 88 -3.78 -5.56 -16.54
CA GLN A 88 -5.08 -6.14 -16.19
C GLN A 88 -6.14 -5.91 -17.29
N GLU A 89 -6.14 -4.73 -17.94
CA GLU A 89 -7.02 -4.45 -19.09
C GLU A 89 -6.69 -5.35 -20.27
N GLU A 90 -5.40 -5.53 -20.60
CA GLU A 90 -4.98 -6.40 -21.70
C GLU A 90 -5.32 -7.88 -21.41
N ASP A 91 -5.10 -8.34 -20.19
CA ASP A 91 -5.48 -9.68 -19.75
C ASP A 91 -7.00 -9.89 -19.88
N ALA A 92 -7.82 -8.93 -19.43
CA ALA A 92 -9.27 -9.01 -19.55
C ALA A 92 -9.73 -9.10 -21.01
N LYS A 93 -9.16 -8.28 -21.90
CA LYS A 93 -9.40 -8.33 -23.35
C LYS A 93 -8.99 -9.67 -23.95
N TYR A 94 -7.81 -10.17 -23.57
CA TYR A 94 -7.31 -11.46 -24.04
C TYR A 94 -8.23 -12.63 -23.64
N TYR A 95 -8.59 -12.71 -22.35
CA TYR A 95 -9.50 -13.75 -21.84
C TYR A 95 -10.89 -13.68 -22.46
N SER A 96 -11.42 -12.48 -22.66
CA SER A 96 -12.71 -12.27 -23.35
C SER A 96 -12.66 -12.75 -24.80
N LYS A 97 -11.64 -12.33 -25.55
CA LYS A 97 -11.46 -12.69 -26.97
C LYS A 97 -11.32 -14.19 -27.18
N HIS A 98 -10.59 -14.87 -26.31
CA HIS A 98 -10.30 -16.30 -26.44
C HIS A 98 -11.31 -17.18 -25.67
N LYS A 99 -12.33 -16.59 -25.05
CA LYS A 99 -13.34 -17.29 -24.24
C LYS A 99 -12.69 -18.18 -23.16
N LEU A 100 -11.60 -17.69 -22.59
CA LEU A 100 -10.85 -18.37 -21.54
C LEU A 100 -11.37 -17.90 -20.17
N GLY A 101 -11.61 -18.85 -19.26
CA GLY A 101 -12.09 -18.55 -17.93
C GLY A 101 -13.55 -18.89 -17.70
N LYS A 102 -13.99 -18.75 -16.43
CA LYS A 102 -15.36 -19.07 -15.99
C LYS A 102 -16.35 -17.91 -16.18
N HIS A 103 -15.83 -16.70 -16.43
CA HIS A 103 -16.64 -15.49 -16.58
C HIS A 103 -16.79 -15.13 -18.05
N ALA A 104 -18.01 -14.87 -18.48
CA ALA A 104 -18.31 -14.48 -19.88
C ALA A 104 -17.67 -13.12 -20.25
N HIS A 105 -17.52 -12.24 -19.28
CA HIS A 105 -16.90 -10.92 -19.42
C HIS A 105 -15.91 -10.71 -18.24
N PRO A 106 -14.65 -11.12 -18.40
CA PRO A 106 -13.62 -10.82 -17.40
C PRO A 106 -13.35 -9.30 -17.40
N GLU A 107 -13.35 -8.71 -16.21
CA GLU A 107 -13.07 -7.30 -16.00
C GLU A 107 -11.75 -7.15 -15.24
N PRO A 108 -10.96 -6.08 -15.49
CA PRO A 108 -9.81 -5.77 -14.67
C PRO A 108 -10.26 -5.42 -13.25
N LEU A 109 -9.42 -5.62 -12.26
CA LEU A 109 -9.70 -5.19 -10.88
C LEU A 109 -9.72 -3.66 -10.79
N TYR A 110 -8.89 -3.00 -11.59
CA TYR A 110 -8.90 -1.58 -11.91
C TYR A 110 -8.19 -1.36 -13.25
N ASP A 111 -8.52 -0.28 -13.91
CA ASP A 111 -7.91 0.13 -15.17
C ASP A 111 -6.77 1.14 -14.94
N ARG A 112 -6.05 1.44 -16.01
CA ARG A 112 -4.97 2.43 -15.99
C ARG A 112 -5.46 3.80 -15.52
N GLN A 113 -6.63 4.23 -15.99
CA GLN A 113 -7.19 5.55 -15.67
C GLN A 113 -7.50 5.66 -14.16
N THR A 114 -8.08 4.64 -13.57
CA THR A 114 -8.33 4.56 -12.12
C THR A 114 -7.02 4.61 -11.33
N ALA A 115 -5.99 3.87 -11.77
CA ALA A 115 -4.66 3.89 -11.15
C ALA A 115 -4.06 5.31 -11.17
N GLU A 116 -4.03 5.97 -12.33
CA GLU A 116 -3.54 7.35 -12.48
C GLU A 116 -4.35 8.33 -11.62
N ALA A 117 -5.67 8.18 -11.58
CA ALA A 117 -6.55 9.03 -10.77
C ALA A 117 -6.32 8.85 -9.26
N SER A 118 -5.99 7.63 -8.80
CA SER A 118 -5.71 7.34 -7.39
C SER A 118 -4.46 8.05 -6.87
N MET A 119 -3.51 8.42 -7.75
CA MET A 119 -2.28 9.11 -7.36
C MET A 119 -2.52 10.48 -6.71
N ARG A 120 -3.70 11.08 -6.88
CA ARG A 120 -4.10 12.31 -6.17
C ARG A 120 -4.17 12.16 -4.65
N LEU A 121 -4.33 10.95 -4.16
CA LEU A 121 -4.38 10.65 -2.72
C LEU A 121 -2.97 10.65 -2.09
N PHE A 122 -1.92 10.48 -2.88
CA PHE A 122 -0.57 10.28 -2.37
C PHE A 122 0.05 11.59 -1.88
N GLN A 123 0.44 11.60 -0.61
CA GLN A 123 1.18 12.67 0.05
C GLN A 123 2.59 12.18 0.40
N SER A 124 3.59 12.97 -0.01
CA SER A 124 4.99 12.65 0.26
C SER A 124 5.38 13.05 1.67
N VAL A 125 6.10 12.16 2.33
CA VAL A 125 6.66 12.33 3.68
C VAL A 125 8.16 12.03 3.60
N GLU A 126 8.99 12.83 4.23
CA GLU A 126 10.42 12.56 4.35
C GLU A 126 10.71 11.56 5.48
N PHE A 127 11.88 10.93 5.43
CA PHE A 127 12.31 10.11 6.57
C PHE A 127 12.45 10.98 7.81
N ASP A 128 12.05 10.44 8.96
CA ASP A 128 12.06 11.09 10.28
C ASP A 128 11.10 12.27 10.44
N GLU A 129 10.34 12.61 9.42
CA GLU A 129 9.27 13.61 9.51
C GLU A 129 8.10 13.04 10.33
N GLN A 130 7.74 13.76 11.39
CA GLN A 130 6.61 13.37 12.25
C GLN A 130 5.30 13.87 11.65
N ILE A 131 4.40 12.93 11.41
CA ILE A 131 3.07 13.21 10.85
C ILE A 131 2.01 12.79 11.87
N GLU A 132 0.95 13.57 11.95
CA GLU A 132 -0.21 13.28 12.80
C GLU A 132 -1.45 13.04 11.94
N VAL A 133 -2.19 11.97 12.27
CA VAL A 133 -3.49 11.63 11.72
C VAL A 133 -4.41 11.36 12.90
N GLY A 134 -5.29 12.31 13.24
CA GLY A 134 -6.10 12.23 14.44
C GLY A 134 -5.24 12.11 15.71
N ASP A 135 -5.42 11.03 16.46
CA ASP A 135 -4.65 10.70 17.67
C ASP A 135 -3.48 9.74 17.43
N ILE A 136 -3.19 9.45 16.17
CA ILE A 136 -2.04 8.63 15.74
C ILE A 136 -0.91 9.54 15.25
N ARG A 137 0.30 9.31 15.76
CA ARG A 137 1.54 9.92 15.24
C ARG A 137 2.38 8.86 14.59
N PHE A 138 3.01 9.16 13.45
CA PHE A 138 3.92 8.23 12.80
C PHE A 138 5.08 8.94 12.12
N TYR A 139 6.12 8.18 11.81
CA TYR A 139 7.22 8.59 10.93
C TYR A 139 7.74 7.40 10.12
N LEU A 140 8.44 7.71 9.03
CA LEU A 140 9.10 6.74 8.17
C LEU A 140 10.59 6.66 8.50
N GLN A 141 11.16 5.46 8.45
CA GLN A 141 12.62 5.26 8.49
C GLN A 141 13.07 4.35 7.34
N PRO A 142 14.33 4.51 6.83
CA PRO A 142 14.80 3.69 5.71
C PRO A 142 14.73 2.19 6.00
N ALA A 143 14.13 1.42 5.09
CA ALA A 143 14.07 -0.04 5.12
C ALA A 143 15.08 -0.71 4.17
N GLY A 144 15.70 0.04 3.25
CA GLY A 144 16.80 -0.43 2.40
C GLY A 144 16.43 -1.44 1.31
N HIS A 145 15.13 -1.64 1.04
CA HIS A 145 14.64 -2.68 0.14
C HIS A 145 14.62 -2.22 -1.33
N ILE A 146 13.84 -1.18 -1.63
CA ILE A 146 13.82 -0.48 -2.93
C ILE A 146 13.83 1.04 -2.69
N LEU A 147 13.90 1.83 -3.76
CA LEU A 147 13.89 3.29 -3.65
C LEU A 147 12.65 3.77 -2.85
N GLY A 148 12.90 4.53 -1.78
CA GLY A 148 11.87 5.07 -0.91
C GLY A 148 11.25 4.06 0.06
N ALA A 149 11.67 2.79 0.05
CA ALA A 149 11.16 1.80 0.99
C ALA A 149 11.40 2.21 2.44
N ALA A 150 10.35 2.12 3.23
CA ALA A 150 10.31 2.56 4.61
C ALA A 150 9.78 1.48 5.54
N SER A 151 10.35 1.41 6.74
CA SER A 151 9.63 0.90 7.89
C SER A 151 8.84 2.05 8.51
N ILE A 152 7.68 1.77 9.06
CA ILE A 152 6.78 2.76 9.66
C ILE A 152 6.75 2.57 11.16
N ILE A 153 7.04 3.63 11.90
CA ILE A 153 6.91 3.65 13.35
C ILE A 153 5.68 4.46 13.71
N VAL A 154 4.76 3.86 14.43
CA VAL A 154 3.49 4.46 14.84
C VAL A 154 3.45 4.60 16.35
N GLU A 155 3.01 5.76 16.83
CA GLU A 155 2.73 6.03 18.24
C GLU A 155 1.25 6.33 18.41
N ALA A 156 0.58 5.55 19.22
CA ALA A 156 -0.84 5.68 19.54
C ALA A 156 -1.12 5.12 20.94
N GLU A 157 -1.96 5.79 21.70
CA GLU A 157 -2.40 5.35 23.06
C GLU A 157 -1.21 4.99 23.99
N GLY A 158 -0.11 5.73 23.91
CA GLY A 158 1.10 5.50 24.70
C GLY A 158 1.90 4.25 24.32
N LYS A 159 1.58 3.63 23.18
CA LYS A 159 2.28 2.47 22.59
C LYS A 159 3.05 2.86 21.36
N ARG A 160 4.17 2.19 21.13
CA ARG A 160 4.99 2.33 19.93
C ARG A 160 5.00 1.02 19.15
N ILE A 161 4.50 1.07 17.92
CA ILE A 161 4.34 -0.10 17.04
C ILE A 161 5.19 0.11 15.79
N GLY A 162 6.01 -0.88 15.44
CA GLY A 162 6.79 -0.91 14.21
C GLY A 162 6.14 -1.80 13.15
N PHE A 163 6.12 -1.32 11.92
CA PHE A 163 5.80 -2.12 10.74
C PHE A 163 7.05 -2.15 9.86
N SER A 164 7.65 -3.34 9.69
CA SER A 164 8.92 -3.44 8.97
C SER A 164 8.79 -3.07 7.49
N GLY A 165 7.63 -3.32 6.87
CA GLY A 165 7.59 -3.50 5.43
C GLY A 165 8.57 -4.58 5.01
N ASP A 166 9.03 -4.53 3.77
CA ASP A 166 10.11 -5.38 3.29
C ASP A 166 11.46 -4.74 3.62
N VAL A 167 12.31 -5.50 4.29
CA VAL A 167 13.64 -5.05 4.73
C VAL A 167 14.70 -5.49 3.74
N GLY A 168 15.52 -4.57 3.30
CA GLY A 168 16.61 -4.82 2.37
C GLY A 168 17.90 -5.28 3.02
N ARG A 169 18.98 -5.24 2.26
CA ARG A 169 20.32 -5.68 2.69
C ARG A 169 21.05 -4.56 3.41
N PHE A 170 21.92 -4.93 4.34
CA PHE A 170 22.80 -3.98 5.03
C PHE A 170 24.00 -3.53 4.17
N ASP A 171 24.34 -4.31 3.14
CA ASP A 171 25.49 -4.14 2.26
C ASP A 171 25.08 -3.79 0.81
N ASP A 172 23.88 -3.26 0.59
CA ASP A 172 23.44 -2.86 -0.74
C ASP A 172 24.26 -1.66 -1.25
N VAL A 173 24.63 -1.69 -2.54
CA VAL A 173 25.50 -0.67 -3.17
C VAL A 173 24.74 0.63 -3.46
N LEU A 174 23.42 0.54 -3.68
CA LEU A 174 22.57 1.67 -4.11
C LEU A 174 21.65 2.16 -3.00
N MET A 175 21.09 1.23 -2.21
CA MET A 175 20.14 1.58 -1.17
C MET A 175 20.85 1.92 0.14
N LYS A 176 20.32 2.91 0.86
CA LYS A 176 20.73 3.13 2.25
C LYS A 176 20.39 1.87 3.05
N PRO A 177 21.27 1.42 3.96
CA PRO A 177 20.98 0.25 4.78
C PRO A 177 19.73 0.47 5.63
N PRO A 178 18.99 -0.61 5.96
CA PRO A 178 17.87 -0.52 6.87
C PRO A 178 18.33 0.02 8.22
N ARG A 179 17.53 0.91 8.81
CA ARG A 179 17.80 1.49 10.12
C ARG A 179 17.32 0.53 11.21
N PRO A 180 18.06 0.32 12.29
CA PRO A 180 17.59 -0.40 13.46
C PRO A 180 16.31 0.22 14.03
N PHE A 181 15.40 -0.61 14.51
CA PHE A 181 14.19 -0.14 15.16
C PHE A 181 14.51 0.50 16.52
N PRO A 182 13.80 1.56 16.92
CA PRO A 182 13.80 2.05 18.28
C PRO A 182 13.20 1.00 19.23
N GLU A 183 13.16 1.30 20.52
CA GLU A 183 12.38 0.49 21.46
C GLU A 183 10.89 0.51 21.07
N LEU A 184 10.30 -0.68 20.92
CA LEU A 184 8.94 -0.90 20.46
C LEU A 184 8.17 -1.78 21.44
N ASP A 185 6.86 -1.52 21.62
CA ASP A 185 5.96 -2.45 22.29
C ASP A 185 5.59 -3.64 21.39
N LEU A 186 5.54 -3.44 20.07
CA LEU A 186 5.19 -4.47 19.08
C LEU A 186 5.91 -4.20 17.75
N LEU A 187 6.43 -5.25 17.14
CA LEU A 187 6.95 -5.24 15.77
C LEU A 187 6.18 -6.22 14.90
N LEU A 188 5.64 -5.74 13.79
CA LEU A 188 4.98 -6.50 12.74
C LEU A 188 5.91 -6.61 11.53
N MET A 189 6.26 -7.85 11.16
CA MET A 189 7.17 -8.17 10.05
C MET A 189 6.47 -8.98 8.97
#